data_aa4974b8bbfb61ce515ae0bbcba3d37b
#
_entry.id   aa4974b8bbfb61ce515ae0bbcba3d37b
#
_cell.length_a   1.000
_cell.length_b   1.000
_cell.length_c   1.000
_cell.angle_alpha   90.00
_cell.angle_beta   90.00
_cell.angle_gamma   90.00
#
_symmetry.space_group_name_H-M   'P 1'
#
loop_
_entity.id
_entity.type
_entity.pdbx_description
1 polymer ?
#
loop_
_entity_poly.entity_id
_entity_poly.type
_entity_poly.pdbx_seq_one_letter_code
_entity_poly.pdbx_strand_id
1 'polypeptide(L)'
;MVSVFYSYASNDATPLFSRASIIHGAQFAGSLLAILLAHEFGHYIAARLHKVDASLPYFIPMPFLSMLGTMGAVIRMRGTIPTRKALLDIGASGPLAGLVLAIPLYLWGAAHSQVIPVPVGAMELGESLALKFFDHVAAPPTPVGTELLLSPVAFGAWGGMLVTMINLVPVGQLDGGHVAYALFGPRQDKLAILVHRSLLAFFFVSVGGFLVRDLQAGLGFTRMEHHIGSSFFWLMWFEVLAVLGALSSADRDDVGTLSPRTRITAMIVLIGLFTIGHFGLPGVWIAWFLCLGVLLAMELKWGALRPHRLLDHPATGAAPLDTGRKIIAILTLVIFALLFMPTPVSM
;
A
#
# COMPACT_ATOMS: atom_id res chain seq x y z
N MET A 1 -15.77 -3.87 -1.82
CA MET A 1 -17.24 -3.65 -1.82
C MET A 1 -17.91 -4.32 -0.62
N VAL A 2 -17.79 -5.63 -0.43
CA VAL A 2 -18.46 -6.34 0.67
C VAL A 2 -17.96 -5.92 2.05
N SER A 3 -16.66 -5.70 2.26
CA SER A 3 -16.09 -5.27 3.53
C SER A 3 -16.50 -3.85 3.93
N VAL A 4 -16.63 -2.94 2.97
CA VAL A 4 -17.12 -1.58 3.22
C VAL A 4 -18.63 -1.59 3.48
N PHE A 5 -19.37 -2.45 2.80
CA PHE A 5 -20.75 -2.73 3.18
C PHE A 5 -20.86 -3.22 4.64
N TYR A 6 -19.93 -4.03 5.10
CA TYR A 6 -19.91 -4.52 6.48
C TYR A 6 -19.60 -3.42 7.50
N SER A 7 -18.62 -2.57 7.27
CA SER A 7 -18.26 -1.51 8.24
C SER A 7 -19.31 -0.40 8.31
N TYR A 8 -19.99 -0.06 7.20
CA TYR A 8 -21.09 0.89 7.22
C TYR A 8 -22.43 0.29 7.63
N ALA A 9 -22.68 -1.00 7.37
CA ALA A 9 -23.90 -1.67 7.73
C ALA A 9 -23.92 -2.20 9.18
N SER A 10 -22.76 -2.37 9.83
CA SER A 10 -22.71 -2.84 11.22
C SER A 10 -23.06 -1.77 12.24
N ASN A 11 -22.96 -0.48 11.89
CA ASN A 11 -23.32 0.64 12.75
C ASN A 11 -24.77 1.15 12.54
N ASP A 12 -25.35 0.88 11.39
CA ASP A 12 -26.75 1.16 11.10
C ASP A 12 -27.53 -0.15 11.04
N ALA A 13 -28.68 -0.20 11.70
CA ALA A 13 -29.66 -1.29 11.57
C ALA A 13 -30.26 -1.41 10.16
N THR A 14 -29.54 -0.92 9.12
CA THR A 14 -29.96 -0.94 7.73
C THR A 14 -29.57 -2.25 7.08
N PRO A 15 -30.48 -2.94 6.39
CA PRO A 15 -30.17 -4.18 5.67
C PRO A 15 -29.05 -3.95 4.63
N LEU A 16 -28.14 -4.92 4.48
CA LEU A 16 -27.01 -4.92 3.54
C LEU A 16 -27.37 -4.50 2.11
N PHE A 17 -28.63 -4.69 1.71
CA PHE A 17 -29.17 -4.34 0.39
C PHE A 17 -30.15 -3.17 0.43
N SER A 18 -30.07 -2.31 1.46
CA SER A 18 -30.86 -1.08 1.47
C SER A 18 -30.38 -0.12 0.36
N ARG A 19 -31.29 0.76 -0.08
CA ARG A 19 -30.94 1.81 -1.06
C ARG A 19 -29.77 2.67 -0.57
N ALA A 20 -29.71 2.98 0.71
CA ALA A 20 -28.63 3.77 1.32
C ALA A 20 -27.30 3.02 1.24
N SER A 21 -27.26 1.73 1.61
CA SER A 21 -26.03 0.90 1.56
C SER A 21 -25.50 0.78 0.14
N ILE A 22 -26.38 0.64 -0.86
CA ILE A 22 -25.97 0.58 -2.28
C ILE A 22 -25.37 1.92 -2.72
N ILE A 23 -25.98 3.04 -2.34
CA ILE A 23 -25.47 4.38 -2.69
C ILE A 23 -24.10 4.60 -2.04
N HIS A 24 -23.94 4.31 -0.74
CA HIS A 24 -22.67 4.46 -0.04
C HIS A 24 -21.58 3.56 -0.63
N GLY A 25 -21.91 2.31 -0.94
CA GLY A 25 -20.99 1.40 -1.62
C GLY A 25 -20.58 1.89 -3.00
N ALA A 26 -21.50 2.48 -3.76
CA ALA A 26 -21.22 3.05 -5.08
C ALA A 26 -20.35 4.32 -4.98
N GLN A 27 -20.57 5.18 -3.99
CA GLN A 27 -19.77 6.36 -3.73
C GLN A 27 -18.32 5.99 -3.37
N PHE A 28 -18.15 5.03 -2.45
CA PHE A 28 -16.82 4.51 -2.10
C PHE A 28 -16.12 3.89 -3.31
N ALA A 29 -16.78 2.94 -3.96
CA ALA A 29 -16.18 2.23 -5.10
C ALA A 29 -15.89 3.19 -6.26
N GLY A 30 -16.80 4.13 -6.53
CA GLY A 30 -16.63 5.12 -7.60
C GLY A 30 -15.44 6.03 -7.37
N SER A 31 -15.29 6.58 -6.16
CA SER A 31 -14.14 7.44 -5.81
C SER A 31 -12.82 6.66 -5.87
N LEU A 32 -12.75 5.48 -5.27
CA LEU A 32 -11.55 4.64 -5.29
C LEU A 32 -11.16 4.23 -6.71
N LEU A 33 -12.11 3.68 -7.48
CA LEU A 33 -11.84 3.22 -8.85
C LEU A 33 -11.46 4.37 -9.79
N ALA A 34 -12.05 5.56 -9.63
CA ALA A 34 -11.67 6.73 -10.41
C ALA A 34 -10.22 7.15 -10.14
N ILE A 35 -9.79 7.13 -8.86
CA ILE A 35 -8.42 7.44 -8.47
C ILE A 35 -7.44 6.41 -9.05
N LEU A 36 -7.74 5.11 -8.87
CA LEU A 36 -6.90 4.03 -9.39
C LEU A 36 -6.81 4.08 -10.91
N LEU A 37 -7.92 4.36 -11.58
CA LEU A 37 -7.95 4.49 -13.04
C LEU A 37 -7.11 5.68 -13.51
N ALA A 38 -7.22 6.85 -12.87
CA ALA A 38 -6.40 8.01 -13.17
C ALA A 38 -4.92 7.72 -12.97
N HIS A 39 -4.56 7.00 -11.91
CA HIS A 39 -3.21 6.54 -11.62
C HIS A 39 -2.66 5.73 -12.80
N GLU A 40 -3.35 4.67 -13.22
CA GLU A 40 -2.90 3.81 -14.30
C GLU A 40 -2.88 4.53 -15.67
N PHE A 41 -3.85 5.42 -15.92
CA PHE A 41 -3.83 6.25 -17.12
C PHE A 41 -2.65 7.22 -17.13
N GLY A 42 -2.22 7.72 -15.98
CA GLY A 42 -0.98 8.51 -15.87
C GLY A 42 0.21 7.74 -16.43
N HIS A 43 0.43 6.52 -15.93
CA HIS A 43 1.48 5.63 -16.45
C HIS A 43 1.31 5.32 -17.94
N TYR A 44 0.09 4.96 -18.36
CA TYR A 44 -0.20 4.62 -19.74
C TYR A 44 0.13 5.77 -20.71
N ILE A 45 -0.32 6.99 -20.39
CA ILE A 45 -0.07 8.16 -21.23
C ILE A 45 1.43 8.46 -21.30
N ALA A 46 2.13 8.45 -20.16
CA ALA A 46 3.57 8.68 -20.12
C ALA A 46 4.34 7.60 -20.90
N ALA A 47 3.97 6.32 -20.77
CA ALA A 47 4.56 5.24 -21.54
C ALA A 47 4.38 5.46 -23.04
N ARG A 48 3.17 5.81 -23.49
CA ARG A 48 2.89 6.09 -24.91
C ARG A 48 3.67 7.29 -25.44
N LEU A 49 3.85 8.35 -24.65
CA LEU A 49 4.67 9.53 -25.02
C LEU A 49 6.15 9.14 -25.19
N HIS A 50 6.64 8.21 -24.39
CA HIS A 50 8.00 7.67 -24.50
C HIS A 50 8.13 6.50 -25.50
N LYS A 51 7.07 6.18 -26.24
CA LYS A 51 7.02 5.09 -27.22
C LYS A 51 7.29 3.72 -26.57
N VAL A 52 6.96 3.56 -25.29
CA VAL A 52 6.95 2.28 -24.59
C VAL A 52 5.58 1.64 -24.80
N ASP A 53 5.56 0.37 -25.26
CA ASP A 53 4.30 -0.33 -25.44
C ASP A 53 3.71 -0.69 -24.07
N ALA A 54 2.46 -0.26 -23.86
CA ALA A 54 1.73 -0.49 -22.63
C ALA A 54 0.28 -0.94 -22.95
N SER A 55 -0.22 -1.89 -22.17
CA SER A 55 -1.63 -2.30 -22.25
C SER A 55 -2.53 -1.20 -21.70
N LEU A 56 -3.81 -1.24 -22.06
CA LEU A 56 -4.82 -0.48 -21.31
C LEU A 56 -4.88 -0.95 -19.86
N PRO A 57 -5.27 -0.07 -18.93
CA PRO A 57 -5.49 -0.46 -17.53
C PRO A 57 -6.54 -1.55 -17.40
N TYR A 58 -6.29 -2.51 -16.51
CA TYR A 58 -7.29 -3.50 -16.10
C TYR A 58 -7.27 -3.65 -14.59
N PHE A 59 -8.45 -3.85 -14.00
CA PHE A 59 -8.61 -4.01 -12.56
C PHE A 59 -8.44 -5.47 -12.16
N ILE A 60 -7.77 -5.68 -11.02
CA ILE A 60 -7.69 -7.01 -10.39
C ILE A 60 -8.70 -7.02 -9.24
N PRO A 61 -9.89 -7.64 -9.42
CA PRO A 61 -10.83 -7.75 -8.33
C PRO A 61 -10.31 -8.73 -7.29
N MET A 62 -10.32 -8.33 -6.03
CA MET A 62 -9.98 -9.18 -4.88
C MET A 62 -11.06 -9.03 -3.79
N PRO A 63 -12.30 -9.43 -4.09
CA PRO A 63 -13.35 -9.41 -3.10
C PRO A 63 -12.98 -10.36 -1.97
N PHE A 64 -13.25 -9.98 -0.71
CA PHE A 64 -12.96 -10.74 0.51
C PHE A 64 -11.49 -10.84 0.93
N LEU A 65 -10.52 -10.69 0.03
CA LEU A 65 -9.09 -10.78 0.33
C LEU A 65 -8.44 -9.42 0.58
N SER A 66 -8.97 -8.37 -0.01
CA SER A 66 -8.52 -7.00 0.19
C SER A 66 -9.58 -6.20 0.91
N MET A 67 -9.18 -5.40 1.90
CA MET A 67 -10.05 -4.44 2.59
C MET A 67 -10.75 -3.48 1.61
N LEU A 68 -10.06 -3.12 0.52
CA LEU A 68 -10.56 -2.24 -0.52
C LEU A 68 -11.38 -2.98 -1.60
N GLY A 69 -11.47 -4.32 -1.54
CA GLY A 69 -12.19 -5.13 -2.53
C GLY A 69 -11.49 -5.26 -3.89
N THR A 70 -10.32 -4.68 -4.05
CA THR A 70 -9.47 -4.72 -5.25
C THR A 70 -8.00 -4.75 -4.85
N MET A 71 -7.16 -5.32 -5.70
CA MET A 71 -5.71 -5.21 -5.59
C MET A 71 -5.18 -3.95 -6.30
N GLY A 72 -6.07 -3.16 -6.89
CA GLY A 72 -5.75 -2.01 -7.71
C GLY A 72 -6.06 -2.23 -9.19
N ALA A 73 -5.69 -1.27 -10.00
CA ALA A 73 -5.59 -1.39 -11.44
C ALA A 73 -4.12 -1.59 -11.80
N VAL A 74 -3.85 -2.21 -12.94
CA VAL A 74 -2.49 -2.45 -13.43
C VAL A 74 -2.43 -2.25 -14.93
N ILE A 75 -1.28 -1.78 -15.41
CA ILE A 75 -0.91 -1.80 -16.82
C ILE A 75 0.24 -2.80 -17.01
N ARG A 76 0.26 -3.47 -18.15
CA ARG A 76 1.39 -4.31 -18.53
C ARG A 76 2.25 -3.57 -19.53
N MET A 77 3.45 -3.20 -19.13
CA MET A 77 4.45 -2.67 -20.04
C MET A 77 5.16 -3.83 -20.77
N ARG A 78 5.30 -3.69 -22.08
CA ARG A 78 6.00 -4.65 -22.95
C ARG A 78 7.27 -4.00 -23.47
N GLY A 79 8.41 -4.63 -23.22
CA GLY A 79 9.71 -4.12 -23.63
C GLY A 79 10.47 -3.34 -22.54
N THR A 80 11.65 -2.89 -22.90
CA THR A 80 12.56 -2.17 -22.00
C THR A 80 12.27 -0.67 -22.00
N ILE A 81 12.33 -0.04 -20.84
CA ILE A 81 12.26 1.41 -20.71
C ILE A 81 13.63 1.99 -21.12
N PRO A 82 13.71 2.79 -22.21
CA PRO A 82 15.00 3.05 -22.86
C PRO A 82 15.91 4.03 -22.11
N THR A 83 15.33 4.90 -21.27
CA THR A 83 16.08 5.98 -20.62
C THR A 83 15.62 6.23 -19.20
N ARG A 84 16.51 6.79 -18.36
CA ARG A 84 16.16 7.26 -17.00
C ARG A 84 15.09 8.34 -17.02
N LYS A 85 15.01 9.16 -18.07
CA LYS A 85 13.94 10.16 -18.24
C LYS A 85 12.58 9.48 -18.41
N ALA A 86 12.50 8.49 -19.30
CA ALA A 86 11.26 7.73 -19.48
C ALA A 86 10.86 6.97 -18.20
N LEU A 87 11.83 6.39 -17.49
CA LEU A 87 11.58 5.68 -16.24
C LEU A 87 10.98 6.61 -15.18
N LEU A 88 11.53 7.83 -15.04
CA LEU A 88 10.98 8.83 -14.11
C LEU A 88 9.59 9.28 -14.55
N ASP A 89 9.45 9.68 -15.80
CA ASP A 89 8.20 10.27 -16.31
C ASP A 89 7.06 9.25 -16.19
N ILE A 90 7.33 7.97 -16.48
CA ILE A 90 6.36 6.89 -16.29
C ILE A 90 6.10 6.64 -14.80
N GLY A 91 7.14 6.47 -13.98
CA GLY A 91 6.99 6.14 -12.57
C GLY A 91 6.31 7.23 -11.74
N ALA A 92 6.52 8.51 -12.07
CA ALA A 92 5.91 9.61 -11.34
C ALA A 92 4.49 9.96 -11.81
N SER A 93 4.17 9.70 -13.10
CA SER A 93 2.90 10.16 -13.69
C SER A 93 1.67 9.50 -13.09
N GLY A 94 1.73 8.21 -12.74
CA GLY A 94 0.61 7.50 -12.12
C GLY A 94 0.24 8.09 -10.77
N PRO A 95 1.14 8.06 -9.78
CA PRO A 95 0.91 8.65 -8.47
C PRO A 95 0.42 10.09 -8.51
N LEU A 96 1.04 10.93 -9.34
CA LEU A 96 0.64 12.34 -9.48
C LEU A 96 -0.76 12.48 -10.08
N ALA A 97 -1.09 11.71 -11.12
CA ALA A 97 -2.43 11.73 -11.72
C ALA A 97 -3.51 11.22 -10.75
N GLY A 98 -3.22 10.16 -9.99
CA GLY A 98 -4.10 9.66 -8.94
C GLY A 98 -4.38 10.72 -7.87
N LEU A 99 -3.35 11.45 -7.42
CA LEU A 99 -3.48 12.49 -6.40
C LEU A 99 -4.28 13.70 -6.87
N VAL A 100 -4.23 14.03 -8.17
CA VAL A 100 -5.07 15.12 -8.75
C VAL A 100 -6.56 14.87 -8.50
N LEU A 101 -6.99 13.60 -8.46
CA LEU A 101 -8.37 13.24 -8.11
C LEU A 101 -8.53 12.95 -6.61
N ALA A 102 -7.58 12.29 -5.98
CA ALA A 102 -7.68 11.86 -4.58
C ALA A 102 -7.82 13.06 -3.63
N ILE A 103 -7.02 14.11 -3.82
CA ILE A 103 -7.03 15.28 -2.94
C ILE A 103 -8.38 16.01 -2.96
N PRO A 104 -8.95 16.42 -4.12
CA PRO A 104 -10.25 17.08 -4.13
C PRO A 104 -11.39 16.18 -3.60
N LEU A 105 -11.36 14.88 -3.93
CA LEU A 105 -12.37 13.93 -3.43
C LEU A 105 -12.27 13.76 -1.93
N TYR A 106 -11.05 13.72 -1.37
CA TYR A 106 -10.86 13.64 0.07
C TYR A 106 -11.35 14.92 0.77
N LEU A 107 -10.94 16.09 0.31
CA LEU A 107 -11.36 17.38 0.90
C LEU A 107 -12.88 17.53 0.87
N TRP A 108 -13.51 17.25 -0.28
CA TRP A 108 -14.96 17.29 -0.39
C TRP A 108 -15.62 16.26 0.53
N GLY A 109 -15.11 15.04 0.55
CA GLY A 109 -15.66 13.96 1.36
C GLY A 109 -15.47 14.20 2.86
N ALA A 110 -14.33 14.73 3.30
CA ALA A 110 -14.05 15.09 4.69
C ALA A 110 -15.00 16.18 5.20
N ALA A 111 -15.27 17.19 4.37
CA ALA A 111 -16.26 18.24 4.69
C ALA A 111 -17.69 17.69 4.87
N HIS A 112 -17.99 16.54 4.28
CA HIS A 112 -19.31 15.86 4.40
C HIS A 112 -19.27 14.63 5.34
N SER A 113 -18.19 14.48 6.11
CA SER A 113 -18.02 13.43 7.12
C SER A 113 -18.76 13.78 8.41
N GLN A 114 -19.05 12.77 9.21
CA GLN A 114 -19.83 12.94 10.45
C GLN A 114 -18.90 12.84 11.66
N VAL A 115 -19.17 13.66 12.67
CA VAL A 115 -18.51 13.56 13.97
C VAL A 115 -19.36 12.67 14.87
N ILE A 116 -18.79 11.57 15.34
CA ILE A 116 -19.48 10.59 16.19
C ILE A 116 -18.71 10.38 17.49
N PRO A 117 -19.37 9.93 18.58
CA PRO A 117 -18.66 9.45 19.76
C PRO A 117 -17.74 8.29 19.39
N VAL A 118 -16.56 8.21 20.01
CA VAL A 118 -15.60 7.14 19.76
C VAL A 118 -16.23 5.77 20.01
N PRO A 119 -16.41 4.91 18.99
CA PRO A 119 -17.00 3.59 19.18
C PRO A 119 -16.00 2.64 19.83
N VAL A 120 -16.45 1.82 20.77
CA VAL A 120 -15.58 0.82 21.40
C VAL A 120 -15.24 -0.29 20.39
N GLY A 121 -13.95 -0.51 20.12
CA GLY A 121 -13.49 -1.56 19.21
C GLY A 121 -13.63 -1.21 17.72
N ALA A 122 -13.76 0.07 17.38
CA ALA A 122 -13.73 0.51 15.99
C ALA A 122 -12.35 0.35 15.37
N MET A 123 -12.33 0.12 14.07
CA MET A 123 -11.11 0.16 13.27
C MET A 123 -10.73 1.62 13.04
N GLU A 124 -9.55 2.01 13.51
CA GLU A 124 -8.99 3.33 13.28
C GLU A 124 -8.20 3.34 11.96
N LEU A 125 -8.48 4.33 11.12
CA LEU A 125 -7.74 4.55 9.88
C LEU A 125 -6.48 5.37 10.16
N GLY A 126 -5.39 4.95 9.54
CA GLY A 126 -4.11 5.62 9.69
C GLY A 126 -4.10 7.04 9.15
N GLU A 127 -3.41 7.89 9.87
CA GLU A 127 -3.19 9.28 9.51
C GLU A 127 -1.79 9.50 8.95
N SER A 128 -1.70 10.35 7.95
CA SER A 128 -0.44 10.90 7.43
C SER A 128 -0.37 12.40 7.68
N LEU A 129 0.81 12.99 7.49
CA LEU A 129 0.94 14.45 7.59
C LEU A 129 0.03 15.18 6.60
N ALA A 130 -0.11 14.65 5.38
CA ALA A 130 -1.00 15.22 4.38
C ALA A 130 -2.47 15.11 4.80
N LEU A 131 -2.90 13.97 5.33
CA LEU A 131 -4.28 13.79 5.80
C LEU A 131 -4.61 14.71 6.97
N LYS A 132 -3.71 14.84 7.96
CA LYS A 132 -3.89 15.80 9.07
C LYS A 132 -4.07 17.22 8.58
N PHE A 133 -3.31 17.61 7.57
CA PHE A 133 -3.45 18.92 6.95
C PHE A 133 -4.80 19.06 6.23
N PHE A 134 -5.23 18.04 5.48
CA PHE A 134 -6.51 18.07 4.76
C PHE A 134 -7.70 18.08 5.72
N ASP A 135 -7.64 17.32 6.82
CA ASP A 135 -8.67 17.33 7.85
C ASP A 135 -8.75 18.69 8.54
N HIS A 136 -7.61 19.31 8.85
CA HIS A 136 -7.59 20.66 9.41
C HIS A 136 -8.25 21.70 8.49
N VAL A 137 -8.15 21.52 7.17
CA VAL A 137 -8.71 22.46 6.19
C VAL A 137 -10.18 22.21 5.91
N ALA A 138 -10.62 20.94 5.87
CA ALA A 138 -11.92 20.59 5.31
C ALA A 138 -12.86 19.87 6.30
N ALA A 139 -12.34 19.13 7.29
CA ALA A 139 -13.19 18.37 8.18
C ALA A 139 -13.90 19.26 9.23
N PRO A 140 -15.10 18.87 9.70
CA PRO A 140 -15.74 19.54 10.81
C PRO A 140 -14.90 19.41 12.10
N PRO A 141 -14.97 20.39 13.02
CA PRO A 141 -14.26 20.31 14.30
C PRO A 141 -14.64 19.04 15.08
N THR A 142 -13.65 18.31 15.56
CA THR A 142 -13.83 17.10 16.36
C THR A 142 -13.59 17.40 17.85
N PRO A 143 -14.64 17.54 18.68
CA PRO A 143 -14.51 17.73 20.12
C PRO A 143 -13.84 16.52 20.80
N VAL A 144 -13.30 16.74 21.99
CA VAL A 144 -12.71 15.66 22.81
C VAL A 144 -13.74 14.56 23.08
N GLY A 145 -13.34 13.30 22.83
CA GLY A 145 -14.23 12.12 22.96
C GLY A 145 -15.06 11.82 21.72
N THR A 146 -14.80 12.51 20.61
CA THR A 146 -15.40 12.21 19.29
C THR A 146 -14.35 11.93 18.25
N GLU A 147 -14.74 11.26 17.19
CA GLU A 147 -13.93 10.99 16.00
C GLU A 147 -14.68 11.29 14.70
N LEU A 148 -13.91 11.43 13.63
CA LEU A 148 -14.43 11.69 12.30
C LEU A 148 -14.77 10.37 11.61
N LEU A 149 -16.07 10.10 11.45
CA LEU A 149 -16.54 9.01 10.59
C LEU A 149 -16.49 9.49 9.14
N LEU A 150 -15.50 9.04 8.40
CA LEU A 150 -15.31 9.45 7.01
C LEU A 150 -16.52 9.12 6.14
N SER A 151 -16.96 10.06 5.33
CA SER A 151 -17.95 9.79 4.29
C SER A 151 -17.44 8.73 3.31
N PRO A 152 -18.32 7.99 2.60
CA PRO A 152 -17.88 6.97 1.65
C PRO A 152 -16.91 7.46 0.59
N VAL A 153 -17.05 8.71 0.16
CA VAL A 153 -16.15 9.34 -0.81
C VAL A 153 -14.78 9.62 -0.18
N ALA A 154 -14.75 10.18 1.05
CA ALA A 154 -13.50 10.41 1.76
C ALA A 154 -12.77 9.09 2.05
N PHE A 155 -13.50 8.05 2.43
CA PHE A 155 -12.91 6.74 2.68
C PHE A 155 -12.34 6.11 1.40
N GLY A 156 -13.02 6.25 0.25
CA GLY A 156 -12.47 5.84 -1.04
C GLY A 156 -11.22 6.63 -1.45
N ALA A 157 -11.21 7.94 -1.18
CA ALA A 157 -10.05 8.79 -1.44
C ALA A 157 -8.87 8.49 -0.50
N TRP A 158 -9.13 8.21 0.78
CA TRP A 158 -8.14 7.71 1.73
C TRP A 158 -7.52 6.41 1.23
N GLY A 159 -8.35 5.46 0.78
CA GLY A 159 -7.87 4.21 0.19
C GLY A 159 -7.00 4.43 -1.06
N GLY A 160 -7.39 5.36 -1.93
CA GLY A 160 -6.60 5.77 -3.10
C GLY A 160 -5.24 6.39 -2.71
N MET A 161 -5.20 7.22 -1.66
CA MET A 161 -3.95 7.78 -1.13
C MET A 161 -3.09 6.72 -0.45
N LEU A 162 -3.69 5.76 0.25
CA LEU A 162 -2.96 4.61 0.81
C LEU A 162 -2.29 3.79 -0.29
N VAL A 163 -3.02 3.45 -1.37
CA VAL A 163 -2.44 2.74 -2.53
C VAL A 163 -1.32 3.55 -3.18
N THR A 164 -1.52 4.86 -3.32
CA THR A 164 -0.48 5.77 -3.86
C THR A 164 0.75 5.80 -2.96
N MET A 165 0.57 5.87 -1.64
CA MET A 165 1.68 5.81 -0.68
C MET A 165 2.48 4.51 -0.82
N ILE A 166 1.80 3.37 -0.93
CA ILE A 166 2.44 2.07 -1.12
C ILE A 166 3.25 2.05 -2.42
N ASN A 167 2.65 2.50 -3.52
CA ASN A 167 3.33 2.55 -4.82
C ASN A 167 4.52 3.51 -4.82
N LEU A 168 4.52 4.53 -3.97
CA LEU A 168 5.63 5.47 -3.83
C LEU A 168 6.74 4.99 -2.89
N VAL A 169 6.61 3.82 -2.24
CA VAL A 169 7.72 3.23 -1.48
C VAL A 169 8.93 3.06 -2.42
N PRO A 170 10.11 3.62 -2.09
CA PRO A 170 11.24 3.67 -3.01
C PRO A 170 11.98 2.33 -3.09
N VAL A 171 11.29 1.25 -3.42
CA VAL A 171 11.80 -0.13 -3.48
C VAL A 171 11.32 -0.86 -4.73
N GLY A 172 12.22 -1.57 -5.38
CA GLY A 172 11.92 -2.54 -6.43
C GLY A 172 11.15 -1.98 -7.61
N GLN A 173 10.13 -2.70 -8.02
CA GLN A 173 9.28 -2.39 -9.18
C GLN A 173 8.14 -1.41 -8.87
N LEU A 174 8.04 -0.92 -7.64
CA LEU A 174 7.08 0.12 -7.30
C LEU A 174 7.44 1.45 -7.97
N ASP A 175 6.46 2.32 -8.15
CA ASP A 175 6.65 3.63 -8.80
C ASP A 175 7.72 4.46 -8.10
N GLY A 176 7.71 4.48 -6.76
CA GLY A 176 8.74 5.11 -5.95
C GLY A 176 10.13 4.52 -6.18
N GLY A 177 10.22 3.20 -6.43
CA GLY A 177 11.45 2.53 -6.83
C GLY A 177 11.98 3.05 -8.16
N HIS A 178 11.09 3.18 -9.17
CA HIS A 178 11.44 3.74 -10.47
C HIS A 178 11.89 5.21 -10.39
N VAL A 179 11.16 6.03 -9.62
CA VAL A 179 11.50 7.43 -9.37
C VAL A 179 12.86 7.57 -8.68
N ALA A 180 13.08 6.79 -7.62
CA ALA A 180 14.33 6.82 -6.86
C ALA A 180 15.51 6.30 -7.69
N TYR A 181 15.33 5.23 -8.47
CA TYR A 181 16.38 4.75 -9.38
C TYR A 181 16.70 5.76 -10.48
N ALA A 182 15.69 6.38 -11.07
CA ALA A 182 15.90 7.44 -12.05
C ALA A 182 16.70 8.62 -11.48
N LEU A 183 16.50 8.97 -10.19
CA LEU A 183 17.19 10.05 -9.50
C LEU A 183 18.61 9.66 -9.07
N PHE A 184 18.76 8.53 -8.37
CA PHE A 184 20.01 8.12 -7.71
C PHE A 184 20.87 7.15 -8.54
N GLY A 185 20.28 6.54 -9.57
CA GLY A 185 20.93 5.51 -10.37
C GLY A 185 21.24 4.25 -9.54
N PRO A 186 22.36 3.55 -9.80
CA PRO A 186 22.72 2.30 -9.11
C PRO A 186 22.89 2.45 -7.58
N ARG A 187 23.00 3.67 -7.05
CA ARG A 187 23.01 3.91 -5.60
C ARG A 187 21.66 3.59 -4.96
N GLN A 188 20.60 3.62 -5.73
CA GLN A 188 19.25 3.23 -5.30
C GLN A 188 19.21 1.82 -4.71
N ASP A 189 20.02 0.91 -5.22
CA ASP A 189 20.06 -0.48 -4.77
C ASP A 189 20.31 -0.57 -3.25
N LYS A 190 21.24 0.21 -2.74
CA LYS A 190 21.54 0.27 -1.30
C LYS A 190 20.39 0.88 -0.49
N LEU A 191 19.75 1.90 -1.05
CA LEU A 191 18.60 2.56 -0.42
C LEU A 191 17.39 1.62 -0.39
N ALA A 192 17.13 0.89 -1.47
CA ALA A 192 16.03 -0.07 -1.54
C ALA A 192 16.18 -1.17 -0.48
N ILE A 193 17.38 -1.71 -0.29
CA ILE A 193 17.65 -2.69 0.77
C ILE A 193 17.38 -2.09 2.15
N LEU A 194 17.85 -0.86 2.39
CA LEU A 194 17.64 -0.17 3.66
C LEU A 194 16.15 0.04 3.93
N VAL A 195 15.40 0.55 2.93
CA VAL A 195 13.96 0.77 3.03
C VAL A 195 13.22 -0.54 3.24
N HIS A 196 13.52 -1.58 2.46
CA HIS A 196 12.89 -2.90 2.64
C HIS A 196 13.12 -3.45 4.06
N ARG A 197 14.33 -3.38 4.59
CA ARG A 197 14.63 -3.79 5.97
C ARG A 197 13.95 -2.91 7.01
N SER A 198 13.74 -1.63 6.71
CA SER A 198 13.03 -0.73 7.62
C SER A 198 11.56 -1.12 7.80
N LEU A 199 10.90 -1.75 6.81
CA LEU A 199 9.53 -2.26 6.96
C LEU A 199 9.44 -3.29 8.08
N LEU A 200 10.41 -4.21 8.13
CA LEU A 200 10.50 -5.17 9.24
C LEU A 200 10.79 -4.48 10.58
N ALA A 201 11.68 -3.48 10.57
CA ALA A 201 11.95 -2.69 11.77
C ALA A 201 10.70 -1.93 12.23
N PHE A 202 9.90 -1.36 11.33
CA PHE A 202 8.63 -0.72 11.64
C PHE A 202 7.65 -1.65 12.34
N PHE A 203 7.54 -2.91 11.89
CA PHE A 203 6.72 -3.90 12.56
C PHE A 203 7.15 -4.06 14.04
N PHE A 204 8.42 -4.33 14.30
CA PHE A 204 8.90 -4.55 15.66
C PHE A 204 8.83 -3.28 16.54
N VAL A 205 9.13 -2.12 15.97
CA VAL A 205 9.07 -0.84 16.70
C VAL A 205 7.62 -0.51 17.06
N SER A 206 6.66 -0.75 16.15
CA SER A 206 5.24 -0.52 16.41
C SER A 206 4.71 -1.45 17.50
N VAL A 207 4.96 -2.77 17.39
CA VAL A 207 4.57 -3.74 18.42
C VAL A 207 5.20 -3.38 19.77
N GLY A 208 6.51 -3.08 19.79
CA GLY A 208 7.23 -2.69 21.01
C GLY A 208 6.71 -1.41 21.63
N GLY A 209 6.41 -0.41 20.81
CA GLY A 209 5.84 0.88 21.26
C GLY A 209 4.46 0.72 21.90
N PHE A 210 3.58 -0.06 21.28
CA PHE A 210 2.27 -0.39 21.85
C PHE A 210 2.41 -1.16 23.17
N LEU A 211 3.30 -2.17 23.20
CA LEU A 211 3.53 -2.96 24.40
C LEU A 211 4.07 -2.10 25.57
N VAL A 212 5.05 -1.22 25.32
CA VAL A 212 5.58 -0.33 26.36
C VAL A 212 4.48 0.55 26.93
N ARG A 213 3.61 1.09 26.07
CA ARG A 213 2.47 1.91 26.51
C ARG A 213 1.51 1.11 27.40
N ASP A 214 1.18 -0.14 27.02
CA ASP A 214 0.29 -0.99 27.83
C ASP A 214 0.91 -1.41 29.15
N LEU A 215 2.21 -1.70 29.18
CA LEU A 215 2.93 -1.97 30.42
C LEU A 215 2.91 -0.76 31.36
N GLN A 216 3.09 0.46 30.83
CA GLN A 216 3.00 1.70 31.62
C GLN A 216 1.59 1.94 32.14
N ALA A 217 0.55 1.53 31.39
CA ALA A 217 -0.85 1.60 31.81
C ALA A 217 -1.27 0.45 32.75
N GLY A 218 -0.38 -0.47 33.10
CA GLY A 218 -0.69 -1.64 33.95
C GLY A 218 -1.48 -2.74 33.28
N LEU A 219 -1.64 -2.70 31.97
CA LEU A 219 -2.43 -3.69 31.20
C LEU A 219 -1.65 -4.97 30.88
N GLY A 220 -0.34 -5.00 31.08
CA GLY A 220 0.52 -6.16 30.81
C GLY A 220 0.51 -6.57 29.33
N PHE A 221 0.41 -7.87 29.06
CA PHE A 221 0.44 -8.44 27.71
C PHE A 221 -0.96 -8.77 27.16
N THR A 222 -2.02 -8.28 27.79
CA THR A 222 -3.41 -8.66 27.47
C THR A 222 -3.85 -8.27 26.06
N ARG A 223 -3.22 -7.24 25.49
CA ARG A 223 -3.52 -6.71 24.14
C ARG A 223 -2.48 -7.09 23.08
N MET A 224 -1.62 -8.06 23.34
CA MET A 224 -0.53 -8.40 22.43
C MET A 224 -1.03 -8.80 21.02
N GLU A 225 -2.10 -9.58 20.93
CA GLU A 225 -2.69 -9.99 19.65
C GLU A 225 -3.14 -8.76 18.84
N HIS A 226 -3.76 -7.81 19.51
CA HIS A 226 -4.21 -6.56 18.92
C HIS A 226 -3.06 -5.72 18.37
N HIS A 227 -1.97 -5.58 19.13
CA HIS A 227 -0.78 -4.83 18.72
C HIS A 227 -0.07 -5.47 17.53
N ILE A 228 -0.01 -6.79 17.52
CA ILE A 228 0.53 -7.55 16.40
C ILE A 228 -0.33 -7.33 15.15
N GLY A 229 -1.66 -7.44 15.29
CA GLY A 229 -2.61 -7.21 14.21
C GLY A 229 -2.47 -5.81 13.59
N SER A 230 -2.44 -4.78 14.44
CA SER A 230 -2.29 -3.39 14.01
C SER A 230 -0.93 -3.09 13.33
N SER A 231 0.11 -3.81 13.72
CA SER A 231 1.46 -3.62 13.14
C SER A 231 1.72 -4.52 11.92
N PHE A 232 0.84 -5.49 11.66
CA PHE A 232 1.03 -6.54 10.66
C PHE A 232 1.16 -6.00 9.23
N PHE A 233 0.62 -4.84 8.93
CA PHE A 233 0.68 -4.19 7.63
C PHE A 233 2.12 -4.11 7.07
N TRP A 234 3.07 -3.70 7.88
CA TRP A 234 4.46 -3.56 7.44
C TRP A 234 5.17 -4.90 7.25
N LEU A 235 4.86 -5.89 8.07
CA LEU A 235 5.38 -7.24 7.89
C LEU A 235 4.83 -7.87 6.61
N MET A 236 3.55 -7.69 6.33
CA MET A 236 2.93 -8.14 5.09
C MET A 236 3.63 -7.50 3.87
N TRP A 237 3.86 -6.18 3.90
CA TRP A 237 4.53 -5.50 2.79
C TRP A 237 6.00 -5.88 2.65
N PHE A 238 6.68 -6.15 3.75
CA PHE A 238 8.04 -6.72 3.69
C PHE A 238 8.06 -8.02 2.89
N GLU A 239 7.14 -8.94 3.15
CA GLU A 239 7.05 -10.22 2.45
C GLU A 239 6.56 -10.06 0.99
N VAL A 240 5.54 -9.23 0.76
CA VAL A 240 5.02 -8.97 -0.60
C VAL A 240 6.12 -8.42 -1.51
N LEU A 241 6.90 -7.45 -1.05
CA LEU A 241 7.99 -6.88 -1.85
C LEU A 241 9.10 -7.90 -2.13
N ALA A 242 9.41 -8.77 -1.17
CA ALA A 242 10.37 -9.85 -1.37
C ALA A 242 9.89 -10.85 -2.45
N VAL A 243 8.60 -11.22 -2.40
CA VAL A 243 7.99 -12.11 -3.40
C VAL A 243 7.95 -11.44 -4.78
N LEU A 244 7.53 -10.18 -4.87
CA LEU A 244 7.52 -9.43 -6.15
C LEU A 244 8.93 -9.32 -6.74
N GLY A 245 9.94 -9.03 -5.93
CA GLY A 245 11.33 -9.02 -6.35
C GLY A 245 11.80 -10.39 -6.88
N ALA A 246 11.42 -11.47 -6.20
CA ALA A 246 11.73 -12.82 -6.63
C ALA A 246 11.01 -13.23 -7.93
N LEU A 247 9.78 -12.73 -8.15
CA LEU A 247 9.03 -13.00 -9.39
C LEU A 247 9.61 -12.24 -10.58
N SER A 248 10.00 -10.97 -10.40
CA SER A 248 10.58 -10.16 -11.47
C SER A 248 11.95 -10.67 -11.94
N SER A 249 12.70 -11.28 -11.05
CA SER A 249 14.00 -11.90 -11.37
C SER A 249 13.92 -13.28 -12.06
N ALA A 250 12.70 -13.85 -12.16
CA ALA A 250 12.49 -15.19 -12.70
C ALA A 250 12.64 -15.28 -14.23
N ASP A 251 12.61 -14.16 -14.91
CA ASP A 251 12.75 -14.07 -16.38
C ASP A 251 14.22 -14.10 -16.83
N ARG A 252 15.16 -14.20 -15.90
CA ARG A 252 16.60 -14.32 -16.19
C ARG A 252 17.11 -15.70 -15.73
N ASP A 253 17.89 -16.35 -16.58
CA ASP A 253 18.49 -17.68 -16.43
C ASP A 253 19.44 -17.85 -15.24
N ASP A 254 19.12 -17.30 -14.06
CA ASP A 254 19.96 -17.39 -12.88
C ASP A 254 19.71 -18.67 -12.09
N VAL A 255 20.73 -19.50 -12.11
CA VAL A 255 20.88 -20.75 -11.38
C VAL A 255 20.66 -20.51 -9.88
N GLY A 256 19.63 -21.16 -9.32
CA GLY A 256 19.38 -21.19 -7.87
C GLY A 256 18.06 -20.59 -7.40
N THR A 257 17.13 -20.30 -8.30
CA THR A 257 15.80 -19.80 -7.95
C THR A 257 14.84 -20.93 -7.59
N LEU A 258 13.94 -20.69 -6.62
CA LEU A 258 12.78 -21.55 -6.38
C LEU A 258 12.00 -21.74 -7.67
N SER A 259 11.54 -22.97 -7.95
CA SER A 259 10.75 -23.24 -9.14
C SER A 259 9.48 -22.37 -9.19
N PRO A 260 8.96 -22.00 -10.37
CA PRO A 260 7.71 -21.24 -10.48
C PRO A 260 6.54 -21.87 -9.71
N ARG A 261 6.50 -23.22 -9.65
CA ARG A 261 5.50 -23.96 -8.88
C ARG A 261 5.64 -23.70 -7.38
N THR A 262 6.85 -23.73 -6.83
CA THR A 262 7.12 -23.47 -5.42
C THR A 262 6.76 -22.05 -5.03
N ARG A 263 6.97 -21.07 -5.90
CA ARG A 263 6.62 -19.66 -5.70
C ARG A 263 5.12 -19.46 -5.67
N ILE A 264 4.41 -20.00 -6.67
CA ILE A 264 2.94 -19.95 -6.74
C ILE A 264 2.34 -20.64 -5.51
N THR A 265 2.87 -21.79 -5.11
CA THR A 265 2.43 -22.49 -3.90
C THR A 265 2.65 -21.65 -2.65
N ALA A 266 3.83 -21.02 -2.49
CA ALA A 266 4.11 -20.13 -1.36
C ALA A 266 3.16 -18.92 -1.34
N MET A 267 2.87 -18.30 -2.50
CA MET A 267 1.88 -17.23 -2.61
C MET A 267 0.47 -17.68 -2.23
N ILE A 268 0.02 -18.85 -2.71
CA ILE A 268 -1.31 -19.39 -2.37
C ILE A 268 -1.39 -19.68 -0.87
N VAL A 269 -0.33 -20.23 -0.27
CA VAL A 269 -0.24 -20.50 1.16
C VAL A 269 -0.28 -19.20 1.96
N LEU A 270 0.49 -18.16 1.56
CA LEU A 270 0.47 -16.84 2.20
C LEU A 270 -0.92 -16.18 2.13
N ILE A 271 -1.54 -16.19 0.95
CA ILE A 271 -2.89 -15.65 0.76
C ILE A 271 -3.90 -16.45 1.59
N GLY A 272 -3.81 -17.78 1.59
CA GLY A 272 -4.68 -18.64 2.38
C GLY A 272 -4.54 -18.39 3.87
N LEU A 273 -3.33 -18.29 4.39
CA LEU A 273 -3.05 -17.99 5.79
C LEU A 273 -3.51 -16.59 6.19
N PHE A 274 -3.29 -15.58 5.33
CA PHE A 274 -3.82 -14.23 5.52
C PHE A 274 -5.35 -14.24 5.62
N THR A 275 -6.01 -14.95 4.70
CA THR A 275 -7.47 -15.09 4.69
C THR A 275 -7.99 -15.75 5.96
N ILE A 276 -7.37 -16.85 6.40
CA ILE A 276 -7.75 -17.57 7.61
C ILE A 276 -7.49 -16.70 8.86
N GLY A 277 -6.35 -15.98 8.92
CA GLY A 277 -6.03 -15.06 10.02
C GLY A 277 -7.02 -13.92 10.14
N HIS A 278 -7.45 -13.36 9.01
CA HIS A 278 -8.42 -12.27 8.97
C HIS A 278 -9.82 -12.67 9.46
N PHE A 279 -10.22 -13.93 9.33
CA PHE A 279 -11.53 -14.43 9.77
C PHE A 279 -11.56 -14.92 11.22
N GLY A 280 -10.55 -14.62 12.04
CA GLY A 280 -10.67 -14.62 13.49
C GLY A 280 -10.69 -15.97 14.19
N LEU A 281 -9.98 -16.97 13.67
CA LEU A 281 -9.81 -18.24 14.39
C LEU A 281 -8.72 -18.10 15.48
N PRO A 282 -9.03 -18.31 16.77
CA PRO A 282 -8.04 -18.27 17.86
C PRO A 282 -6.92 -19.28 17.59
N GLY A 283 -5.66 -18.85 17.78
CA GLY A 283 -4.49 -19.71 17.57
C GLY A 283 -3.90 -19.70 16.15
N VAL A 284 -4.60 -19.14 15.15
CA VAL A 284 -4.10 -19.00 13.78
C VAL A 284 -2.93 -18.03 13.71
N TRP A 285 -2.91 -17.01 14.57
CA TRP A 285 -1.79 -16.07 14.69
C TRP A 285 -0.46 -16.75 15.01
N ILE A 286 -0.46 -17.78 15.87
CA ILE A 286 0.74 -18.57 16.16
C ILE A 286 1.20 -19.32 14.90
N ALA A 287 0.28 -19.96 14.16
CA ALA A 287 0.58 -20.62 12.91
C ALA A 287 1.11 -19.63 11.86
N TRP A 288 0.55 -18.43 11.80
CA TRP A 288 1.00 -17.31 10.97
C TRP A 288 2.45 -16.94 11.28
N PHE A 289 2.79 -16.70 12.55
CA PHE A 289 4.14 -16.36 12.97
C PHE A 289 5.14 -17.50 12.68
N LEU A 290 4.74 -18.74 12.87
CA LEU A 290 5.58 -19.90 12.53
C LEU A 290 5.82 -19.96 11.02
N CYS A 291 4.80 -19.76 10.19
CA CYS A 291 4.94 -19.73 8.73
C CYS A 291 5.79 -18.55 8.27
N LEU A 292 5.58 -17.35 8.80
CA LEU A 292 6.42 -16.19 8.52
C LEU A 292 7.86 -16.41 8.96
N GLY A 293 8.07 -16.98 10.13
CA GLY A 293 9.39 -17.35 10.62
C GLY A 293 10.08 -18.39 9.72
N VAL A 294 9.34 -19.37 9.23
CA VAL A 294 9.84 -20.36 8.26
C VAL A 294 10.16 -19.69 6.92
N LEU A 295 9.27 -18.85 6.39
CA LEU A 295 9.50 -18.12 5.14
C LEU A 295 10.71 -17.19 5.27
N LEU A 296 10.83 -16.45 6.36
CA LEU A 296 11.98 -15.60 6.65
C LEU A 296 13.27 -16.41 6.76
N ALA A 297 13.26 -17.54 7.46
CA ALA A 297 14.40 -18.45 7.57
C ALA A 297 14.80 -19.05 6.21
N MET A 298 13.80 -19.43 5.40
CA MET A 298 14.00 -19.89 4.03
C MET A 298 14.61 -18.80 3.16
N GLU A 299 14.15 -17.57 3.31
CA GLU A 299 14.63 -16.43 2.58
C GLU A 299 16.08 -16.06 2.97
N LEU A 300 16.39 -16.06 4.26
CA LEU A 300 17.74 -15.86 4.78
C LEU A 300 18.71 -16.98 4.35
N LYS A 301 18.23 -18.22 4.30
CA LYS A 301 19.07 -19.39 3.95
C LYS A 301 19.28 -19.54 2.44
N TRP A 302 18.25 -19.30 1.63
CA TRP A 302 18.32 -19.48 0.16
C TRP A 302 18.44 -18.18 -0.62
N GLY A 303 18.54 -17.04 0.07
CA GLY A 303 18.97 -15.77 -0.51
C GLY A 303 18.02 -15.15 -1.52
N ALA A 304 16.70 -15.29 -1.34
CA ALA A 304 15.74 -14.48 -2.08
C ALA A 304 15.89 -12.98 -1.75
N LEU A 305 16.32 -12.65 -0.52
CA LEU A 305 16.73 -11.29 -0.09
C LEU A 305 18.13 -10.89 -0.58
N ARG A 306 18.71 -11.62 -1.52
CA ARG A 306 19.99 -11.18 -2.10
C ARG A 306 19.78 -9.83 -2.78
N PRO A 307 20.66 -8.84 -2.54
CA PRO A 307 20.50 -7.45 -2.97
C PRO A 307 20.15 -7.27 -4.45
N HIS A 308 20.71 -8.10 -5.33
CA HIS A 308 20.54 -7.96 -6.77
C HIS A 308 19.20 -8.40 -7.33
N ARG A 309 18.29 -8.96 -6.53
CA ARG A 309 16.98 -9.45 -6.98
C ARG A 309 15.82 -8.51 -6.68
N LEU A 310 15.95 -7.69 -5.64
CA LEU A 310 15.01 -6.58 -5.35
C LEU A 310 15.14 -5.41 -6.33
N LEU A 311 16.18 -5.44 -7.21
CA LEU A 311 16.82 -4.26 -7.76
C LEU A 311 16.86 -4.27 -9.28
N ASP A 312 16.07 -5.15 -9.90
CA ASP A 312 16.09 -5.29 -11.35
C ASP A 312 15.36 -4.13 -12.02
N HIS A 313 16.04 -3.00 -12.08
CA HIS A 313 15.63 -1.93 -12.97
C HIS A 313 16.14 -2.24 -14.38
N PRO A 314 15.31 -2.01 -15.41
CA PRO A 314 15.73 -2.17 -16.78
C PRO A 314 17.00 -1.34 -17.03
N ALA A 315 17.92 -1.87 -17.82
CA ALA A 315 19.14 -1.17 -18.21
C ALA A 315 18.78 0.14 -18.91
N THR A 316 18.61 1.19 -18.12
CA THR A 316 18.37 2.54 -18.61
C THR A 316 19.70 3.20 -18.85
N GLY A 317 19.85 3.90 -19.98
CA GLY A 317 21.11 4.58 -20.32
C GLY A 317 21.63 5.48 -19.18
N ALA A 318 22.94 5.66 -19.13
CA ALA A 318 23.63 6.42 -18.08
C ALA A 318 23.37 7.94 -18.07
N ALA A 319 22.60 8.47 -19.04
CA ALA A 319 22.36 9.89 -19.17
C ALA A 319 21.66 10.47 -17.92
N PRO A 320 22.20 11.54 -17.33
CA PRO A 320 21.61 12.16 -16.14
C PRO A 320 20.26 12.82 -16.46
N LEU A 321 19.43 12.97 -15.43
CA LEU A 321 18.20 13.75 -15.52
C LEU A 321 18.52 15.25 -15.67
N ASP A 322 17.69 15.95 -16.42
CA ASP A 322 17.66 17.40 -16.42
C ASP A 322 17.13 17.96 -15.09
N THR A 323 17.34 19.26 -14.86
CA THR A 323 16.98 19.90 -13.58
C THR A 323 15.48 19.83 -13.29
N GLY A 324 14.61 20.00 -14.29
CA GLY A 324 13.17 19.93 -14.12
C GLY A 324 12.73 18.54 -13.64
N ARG A 325 13.26 17.49 -14.24
CA ARG A 325 12.98 16.10 -13.85
C ARG A 325 13.53 15.75 -12.47
N LYS A 326 14.69 16.29 -12.09
CA LYS A 326 15.20 16.13 -10.72
C LYS A 326 14.26 16.73 -9.69
N ILE A 327 13.71 17.92 -9.98
CA ILE A 327 12.73 18.55 -9.10
C ILE A 327 11.47 17.69 -8.99
N ILE A 328 10.93 17.19 -10.11
CA ILE A 328 9.77 16.28 -10.09
C ILE A 328 10.05 15.02 -9.25
N ALA A 329 11.21 14.39 -9.43
CA ALA A 329 11.59 13.23 -8.66
C ALA A 329 11.65 13.50 -7.14
N ILE A 330 12.27 14.61 -6.76
CA ILE A 330 12.36 15.03 -5.35
C ILE A 330 10.97 15.32 -4.78
N LEU A 331 10.14 16.08 -5.50
CA LEU A 331 8.76 16.37 -5.07
C LEU A 331 7.94 15.09 -4.91
N THR A 332 8.07 14.14 -5.82
CA THR A 332 7.38 12.85 -5.72
C THR A 332 7.80 12.07 -4.47
N LEU A 333 9.08 12.06 -4.12
CA LEU A 333 9.58 11.44 -2.88
C LEU A 333 9.16 12.22 -1.62
N VAL A 334 9.06 13.55 -1.70
CA VAL A 334 8.50 14.37 -0.61
C VAL A 334 7.01 14.06 -0.42
N ILE A 335 6.24 13.93 -1.50
CA ILE A 335 4.84 13.50 -1.44
C ILE A 335 4.72 12.12 -0.76
N PHE A 336 5.59 11.18 -1.07
CA PHE A 336 5.64 9.90 -0.33
C PHE A 336 5.79 10.12 1.17
N ALA A 337 6.75 10.94 1.60
CA ALA A 337 6.96 11.22 3.02
C ALA A 337 5.75 11.90 3.68
N LEU A 338 5.06 12.80 2.97
CA LEU A 338 3.85 13.45 3.46
C LEU A 338 2.65 12.49 3.55
N LEU A 339 2.54 11.53 2.63
CA LEU A 339 1.49 10.52 2.62
C LEU A 339 1.77 9.33 3.53
N PHE A 340 3.00 9.19 4.04
CA PHE A 340 3.41 8.05 4.83
C PHE A 340 2.55 7.90 6.10
N MET A 341 1.96 6.74 6.26
CA MET A 341 1.12 6.34 7.38
C MET A 341 1.87 5.29 8.22
N PRO A 342 2.38 5.63 9.40
CA PRO A 342 3.11 4.66 10.24
C PRO A 342 2.29 3.43 10.64
N THR A 343 1.00 3.63 10.90
CA THR A 343 0.01 2.59 11.18
C THR A 343 -1.19 2.82 10.29
N PRO A 344 -1.23 2.26 9.06
CA PRO A 344 -2.31 2.53 8.11
C PRO A 344 -3.68 2.07 8.57
N VAL A 345 -3.73 1.01 9.38
CA VAL A 345 -4.96 0.52 10.01
C VAL A 345 -4.61 -0.02 11.38
N SER A 346 -5.37 0.37 12.41
CA SER A 346 -5.33 -0.21 13.76
C SER A 346 -6.72 -0.71 14.15
N MET A 347 -6.77 -1.79 14.92
CA MET A 347 -8.01 -2.42 15.40
C MET A 347 -8.12 -2.31 16.90
#